data_8c35e0d79dd8537f1563b6ae295865ea
#
_entry.id   8c35e0d79dd8537f1563b6ae295865ea
#
_cell.length_a   1.000
_cell.length_b   1.000
_cell.length_c   1.000
_cell.angle_alpha   90.00
_cell.angle_beta   90.00
_cell.angle_gamma   90.00
#
_symmetry.space_group_name_H-M   'P 1'
#
loop_
_entity.id
_entity.type
_entity.pdbx_description
1 polymer ?
#
loop_
_entity_poly.entity_id
_entity_poly.type
_entity_poly.pdbx_seq_one_letter_code
_entity_poly.pdbx_strand_id
1 'polypeptide(L)'
;TYIDTLFEKEIPKTQEAFARFHTYYQIIEIMISTVFEDKFKKFVEQLNNSVDSLFDQRDELGNMIQEKQRVKWLFSEYVSISQQEKNILDECCRKLLQENGKKINTEMGDNLYSVRCLLVHSMYMLNEYSHKLLDEVNKAFLDVIMDMLLTFKIT
;
A
#
# COMPACT_ATOMS: atom_id res chain seq x y z
N THR A 1 14.72 9.83 10.73
CA THR A 1 14.08 8.50 10.58
C THR A 1 14.47 7.84 9.27
N TYR A 2 14.14 6.55 9.09
CA TYR A 2 14.38 5.86 7.81
C TYR A 2 13.57 6.49 6.67
N ILE A 3 12.35 6.95 6.95
CA ILE A 3 11.52 7.68 5.99
C ILE A 3 12.20 8.98 5.55
N ASP A 4 12.79 9.75 6.45
CA ASP A 4 13.54 10.97 6.09
C ASP A 4 14.69 10.62 5.15
N THR A 5 15.42 9.53 5.42
CA THR A 5 16.49 9.04 4.55
C THR A 5 16.01 8.70 3.15
N LEU A 6 14.84 8.04 3.03
CA LEU A 6 14.24 7.74 1.72
C LEU A 6 13.95 9.02 0.94
N PHE A 7 13.30 10.02 1.57
CA PHE A 7 12.95 11.28 0.92
C PHE A 7 14.15 12.16 0.57
N GLU A 8 15.11 12.28 1.46
CA GLU A 8 16.24 13.20 1.29
C GLU A 8 17.35 12.62 0.38
N LYS A 9 17.55 11.31 0.41
CA LYS A 9 18.72 10.68 -0.23
C LYS A 9 18.38 9.73 -1.36
N GLU A 10 17.38 8.87 -1.19
CA GLU A 10 17.12 7.78 -2.14
C GLU A 10 16.20 8.21 -3.29
N ILE A 11 15.06 8.83 -2.99
CA ILE A 11 14.08 9.23 -4.01
C ILE A 11 14.68 10.21 -5.04
N PRO A 12 15.45 11.26 -4.66
CA PRO A 12 16.03 12.16 -5.64
C PRO A 12 17.04 11.50 -6.60
N LYS A 13 17.66 10.40 -6.19
CA LYS A 13 18.64 9.67 -7.01
C LYS A 13 18.01 8.64 -7.92
N THR A 14 16.77 8.25 -7.66
CA THR A 14 16.10 7.17 -8.37
C THR A 14 15.44 7.70 -9.64
N GLN A 15 16.03 7.38 -10.80
CA GLN A 15 15.51 7.83 -12.10
C GLN A 15 14.58 6.81 -12.76
N GLU A 16 14.76 5.53 -12.49
CA GLU A 16 13.94 4.47 -13.07
C GLU A 16 12.57 4.36 -12.38
N ALA A 17 11.51 4.27 -13.19
CA ALA A 17 10.13 4.24 -12.70
C ALA A 17 9.87 3.08 -11.73
N PHE A 18 10.41 1.89 -12.00
CA PHE A 18 10.28 0.73 -11.12
C PHE A 18 10.92 0.96 -9.75
N ALA A 19 12.17 1.41 -9.72
CA ALA A 19 12.89 1.63 -8.49
C ALA A 19 12.24 2.76 -7.66
N ARG A 20 11.68 3.78 -8.33
CA ARG A 20 10.93 4.85 -7.67
C ARG A 20 9.65 4.32 -7.03
N PHE A 21 8.86 3.53 -7.75
CA PHE A 21 7.67 2.88 -7.19
C PHE A 21 8.02 2.04 -5.97
N HIS A 22 9.06 1.22 -6.08
CA HIS A 22 9.51 0.37 -4.98
C HIS A 22 9.91 1.19 -3.75
N THR A 23 10.64 2.28 -3.94
CA THR A 23 11.03 3.19 -2.83
C THR A 23 9.79 3.82 -2.17
N TYR A 24 8.79 4.25 -2.95
CA TYR A 24 7.53 4.74 -2.39
C TYR A 24 6.78 3.65 -1.64
N TYR A 25 6.75 2.44 -2.19
CA TYR A 25 6.04 1.34 -1.56
C TYR A 25 6.71 0.89 -0.24
N GLN A 26 8.00 1.07 -0.05
CA GLN A 26 8.67 0.86 1.23
C GLN A 26 8.08 1.72 2.36
N ILE A 27 7.58 2.91 2.04
CA ILE A 27 6.87 3.76 3.03
C ILE A 27 5.57 3.08 3.45
N ILE A 28 4.83 2.52 2.49
CA ILE A 28 3.64 1.69 2.80
C ILE A 28 4.03 0.51 3.71
N GLU A 29 5.09 -0.21 3.40
CA GLU A 29 5.55 -1.37 4.18
C GLU A 29 5.88 -1.00 5.63
N ILE A 30 6.51 0.16 5.85
CA ILE A 30 6.78 0.68 7.19
C ILE A 30 5.47 0.99 7.92
N MET A 31 4.53 1.68 7.26
CA MET A 31 3.25 2.04 7.86
C MET A 31 2.40 0.81 8.18
N ILE A 32 2.31 -0.18 7.30
CA ILE A 32 1.55 -1.40 7.55
C ILE A 32 2.18 -2.30 8.62
N SER A 33 3.49 -2.21 8.86
CA SER A 33 4.11 -2.82 10.04
C SER A 33 3.58 -2.19 11.32
N THR A 34 3.48 -0.87 11.37
CA THR A 34 2.92 -0.15 12.53
C THR A 34 1.43 -0.46 12.70
N VAL A 35 0.66 -0.54 11.60
CA VAL A 35 -0.75 -0.97 11.62
C VAL A 35 -0.88 -2.39 12.19
N PHE A 36 -0.01 -3.30 11.79
CA PHE A 36 0.01 -4.66 12.33
C PHE A 36 0.25 -4.65 13.85
N GLU A 37 1.25 -3.91 14.31
CA GLU A 37 1.57 -3.83 15.74
C GLU A 37 0.39 -3.28 16.56
N ASP A 38 -0.28 -2.24 16.07
CA ASP A 38 -1.46 -1.67 16.71
C ASP A 38 -2.64 -2.65 16.76
N LYS A 39 -2.96 -3.27 15.63
CA LYS A 39 -4.03 -4.28 15.53
C LYS A 39 -3.73 -5.51 16.41
N PHE A 40 -2.48 -5.98 16.40
CA PHE A 40 -2.07 -7.14 17.18
C PHE A 40 -2.14 -6.85 18.68
N LYS A 41 -1.74 -5.65 19.12
CA LYS A 41 -1.87 -5.23 20.52
C LYS A 41 -3.33 -5.25 20.98
N LYS A 42 -4.24 -4.67 20.19
CA LYS A 42 -5.68 -4.69 20.46
C LYS A 42 -6.24 -6.11 20.50
N PHE A 43 -5.80 -6.97 19.58
CA PHE A 43 -6.19 -8.37 19.54
C PHE A 43 -5.76 -9.11 20.82
N VAL A 44 -4.53 -8.92 21.30
CA VAL A 44 -4.06 -9.52 22.56
C VAL A 44 -4.86 -9.03 23.77
N GLU A 45 -5.21 -7.75 23.81
CA GLU A 45 -6.07 -7.20 24.86
C GLU A 45 -7.48 -7.84 24.83
N GLN A 46 -8.03 -8.07 23.64
CA GLN A 46 -9.34 -8.72 23.47
C GLN A 46 -9.32 -10.20 23.84
N LEU A 47 -8.24 -10.94 23.56
CA LEU A 47 -8.10 -12.36 23.90
C LEU A 47 -8.37 -12.64 25.39
N ASN A 48 -7.99 -11.71 26.27
CA ASN A 48 -8.18 -11.86 27.70
C ASN A 48 -9.64 -11.64 28.16
N ASN A 49 -10.47 -11.05 27.27
CA ASN A 49 -11.83 -10.61 27.60
C ASN A 49 -12.91 -11.22 26.69
N SER A 50 -12.53 -12.02 25.68
CA SER A 50 -13.48 -12.49 24.66
C SER A 50 -14.02 -13.88 24.97
N VAL A 51 -15.30 -14.07 24.58
CA VAL A 51 -16.01 -15.35 24.56
C VAL A 51 -15.90 -16.00 23.17
N ASP A 52 -15.11 -15.43 22.28
CA ASP A 52 -14.98 -15.88 20.89
C ASP A 52 -14.33 -17.25 20.80
N SER A 53 -14.74 -18.02 19.80
CA SER A 53 -14.18 -19.34 19.59
C SER A 53 -12.70 -19.27 19.18
N LEU A 54 -11.95 -20.33 19.46
CA LEU A 54 -10.54 -20.46 19.02
C LEU A 54 -10.40 -20.36 17.50
N PHE A 55 -11.44 -20.76 16.75
CA PHE A 55 -11.45 -20.67 15.28
C PHE A 55 -11.55 -19.20 14.84
N ASP A 56 -12.41 -18.39 15.44
CA ASP A 56 -12.56 -16.98 15.13
C ASP A 56 -11.28 -16.23 15.42
N GLN A 57 -10.65 -16.50 16.56
CA GLN A 57 -9.37 -15.91 16.96
C GLN A 57 -8.23 -16.26 15.99
N ARG A 58 -8.18 -17.51 15.52
CA ARG A 58 -7.22 -17.97 14.52
C ARG A 58 -7.41 -17.23 13.19
N ASP A 59 -8.66 -17.10 12.75
CA ASP A 59 -9.00 -16.50 11.47
C ASP A 59 -8.71 -14.98 11.50
N GLU A 60 -8.98 -14.31 12.62
CA GLU A 60 -8.61 -12.91 12.84
C GLU A 60 -7.10 -12.70 12.77
N LEU A 61 -6.32 -13.54 13.47
CA LEU A 61 -4.85 -13.49 13.41
C LEU A 61 -4.36 -13.76 11.97
N GLY A 62 -4.96 -14.72 11.27
CA GLY A 62 -4.64 -15.03 9.88
C GLY A 62 -4.84 -13.84 8.95
N ASN A 63 -5.90 -13.06 9.17
CA ASN A 63 -6.15 -11.83 8.41
C ASN A 63 -5.13 -10.74 8.71
N MET A 64 -4.70 -10.57 9.95
CA MET A 64 -3.70 -9.55 10.33
C MET A 64 -2.33 -9.79 9.67
N ILE A 65 -1.97 -11.04 9.39
CA ILE A 65 -0.69 -11.39 8.77
C ILE A 65 -0.66 -11.03 7.28
N GLN A 66 -1.82 -10.98 6.62
CA GLN A 66 -1.90 -10.71 5.18
C GLN A 66 -1.54 -9.25 4.86
N GLU A 67 -0.53 -9.04 4.01
CA GLU A 67 -0.11 -7.71 3.56
C GLU A 67 -1.28 -6.93 2.93
N LYS A 68 -2.03 -7.56 2.05
CA LYS A 68 -3.21 -6.96 1.40
C LYS A 68 -4.22 -6.42 2.42
N GLN A 69 -4.49 -7.17 3.48
CA GLN A 69 -5.43 -6.74 4.52
C GLN A 69 -4.88 -5.56 5.33
N ARG A 70 -3.57 -5.55 5.61
CA ARG A 70 -2.92 -4.43 6.30
C ARG A 70 -2.92 -3.15 5.45
N VAL A 71 -2.69 -3.26 4.14
CA VAL A 71 -2.83 -2.15 3.20
C VAL A 71 -4.26 -1.60 3.19
N LYS A 72 -5.26 -2.47 3.18
CA LYS A 72 -6.66 -2.07 3.26
C LYS A 72 -6.97 -1.28 4.54
N TRP A 73 -6.55 -1.77 5.68
CA TRP A 73 -6.71 -1.06 6.97
C TRP A 73 -5.98 0.27 6.97
N LEU A 74 -4.75 0.32 6.48
CA LEU A 74 -3.98 1.56 6.38
C LEU A 74 -4.82 2.67 5.71
N PHE A 75 -5.37 2.38 4.53
CA PHE A 75 -6.13 3.36 3.75
C PHE A 75 -7.53 3.66 4.29
N SER A 76 -8.14 2.76 5.07
CA SER A 76 -9.49 2.96 5.61
C SER A 76 -9.52 3.53 7.01
N GLU A 77 -8.51 3.27 7.85
CA GLU A 77 -8.56 3.55 9.28
C GLU A 77 -7.43 4.46 9.79
N TYR A 78 -6.25 4.44 9.17
CA TYR A 78 -5.05 5.08 9.72
C TYR A 78 -4.59 6.35 9.00
N VAL A 79 -5.06 6.58 7.79
CA VAL A 79 -4.72 7.79 7.02
C VAL A 79 -5.98 8.46 6.47
N SER A 80 -5.89 9.77 6.25
CA SER A 80 -6.93 10.55 5.61
C SER A 80 -6.37 11.18 4.33
N ILE A 81 -6.82 10.69 3.19
CA ILE A 81 -6.37 11.13 1.86
C ILE A 81 -7.57 11.76 1.14
N SER A 82 -7.33 12.84 0.40
CA SER A 82 -8.39 13.47 -0.38
C SER A 82 -9.01 12.49 -1.39
N GLN A 83 -10.32 12.57 -1.60
CA GLN A 83 -11.00 11.69 -2.55
C GLN A 83 -10.47 11.89 -3.97
N GLN A 84 -10.06 13.10 -4.30
CA GLN A 84 -9.48 13.43 -5.61
C GLN A 84 -8.18 12.67 -5.84
N GLU A 85 -7.26 12.69 -4.88
CA GLU A 85 -5.97 11.99 -4.99
C GLU A 85 -6.14 10.49 -5.01
N LYS A 86 -7.06 9.95 -4.18
CA LYS A 86 -7.44 8.53 -4.25
C LYS A 86 -7.92 8.13 -5.63
N ASN A 87 -8.79 8.93 -6.25
CA ASN A 87 -9.35 8.65 -7.57
C ASN A 87 -8.28 8.70 -8.66
N ILE A 88 -7.37 9.68 -8.60
CA ILE A 88 -6.27 9.83 -9.58
C ILE A 88 -5.34 8.62 -9.50
N LEU A 89 -4.91 8.26 -8.29
CA LEU A 89 -4.02 7.09 -8.11
C LEU A 89 -4.72 5.79 -8.54
N ASP A 90 -5.99 5.61 -8.16
CA ASP A 90 -6.76 4.43 -8.55
C ASP A 90 -6.89 4.30 -10.06
N GLU A 91 -7.19 5.40 -10.77
CA GLU A 91 -7.27 5.41 -12.23
C GLU A 91 -5.93 5.05 -12.87
N CYS A 92 -4.83 5.61 -12.40
CA CYS A 92 -3.49 5.28 -12.90
C CYS A 92 -3.14 3.80 -12.67
N CYS A 93 -3.43 3.26 -11.47
CA CYS A 93 -3.24 1.84 -11.17
C CYS A 93 -4.09 0.94 -12.08
N ARG A 94 -5.37 1.27 -12.28
CA ARG A 94 -6.28 0.53 -13.16
C ARG A 94 -5.78 0.47 -14.60
N LYS A 95 -5.33 1.59 -15.16
CA LYS A 95 -4.77 1.64 -16.52
C LYS A 95 -3.57 0.69 -16.67
N LEU A 96 -2.64 0.74 -15.72
CA LEU A 96 -1.46 -0.14 -15.74
C LEU A 96 -1.85 -1.62 -15.61
N LEU A 97 -2.78 -1.95 -14.71
CA LEU A 97 -3.26 -3.32 -14.52
C LEU A 97 -4.00 -3.84 -15.75
N GLN A 98 -4.87 -3.03 -16.37
CA GLN A 98 -5.61 -3.38 -17.59
C GLN A 98 -4.67 -3.66 -18.76
N GLU A 99 -3.67 -2.80 -18.99
CA GLU A 99 -2.66 -2.98 -20.03
C GLU A 99 -1.93 -4.33 -19.89
N ASN A 100 -1.75 -4.79 -18.66
CA ASN A 100 -1.07 -6.06 -18.38
C ASN A 100 -2.04 -7.24 -18.12
N GLY A 101 -3.30 -7.12 -18.50
CA GLY A 101 -4.30 -8.18 -18.37
C GLY A 101 -4.59 -8.61 -16.94
N LYS A 102 -4.38 -7.74 -15.95
CA LYS A 102 -4.62 -8.04 -14.54
C LYS A 102 -6.04 -7.64 -14.12
N LYS A 103 -6.55 -8.34 -13.11
CA LYS A 103 -7.85 -8.04 -12.52
C LYS A 103 -7.85 -6.67 -11.85
N ILE A 104 -8.91 -5.92 -12.07
CA ILE A 104 -9.21 -4.67 -11.39
C ILE A 104 -10.02 -4.95 -10.13
N ASN A 105 -9.65 -4.31 -9.03
CA ASN A 105 -10.36 -4.35 -7.77
C ASN A 105 -11.23 -3.09 -7.58
N THR A 106 -12.14 -3.12 -6.61
CA THR A 106 -13.01 -1.99 -6.30
C THR A 106 -12.25 -0.88 -5.57
N GLU A 107 -11.40 -1.25 -4.64
CA GLU A 107 -10.69 -0.31 -3.77
C GLU A 107 -9.31 0.08 -4.32
N MET A 108 -8.95 1.36 -4.18
CA MET A 108 -7.65 1.91 -4.61
C MET A 108 -6.47 1.17 -3.96
N GLY A 109 -6.53 0.90 -2.66
CA GLY A 109 -5.47 0.18 -1.95
C GLY A 109 -5.23 -1.22 -2.49
N ASP A 110 -6.30 -1.94 -2.89
CA ASP A 110 -6.20 -3.26 -3.53
C ASP A 110 -5.57 -3.17 -4.93
N ASN A 111 -5.86 -2.11 -5.69
CA ASN A 111 -5.27 -1.89 -7.01
C ASN A 111 -3.78 -1.51 -6.88
N LEU A 112 -3.43 -0.67 -5.92
CA LEU A 112 -2.03 -0.33 -5.62
C LEU A 112 -1.22 -1.57 -5.21
N TYR A 113 -1.79 -2.42 -4.35
CA TYR A 113 -1.19 -3.71 -3.98
C TYR A 113 -1.01 -4.63 -5.20
N SER A 114 -1.99 -4.67 -6.11
CA SER A 114 -1.91 -5.45 -7.35
C SER A 114 -0.83 -4.93 -8.29
N VAL A 115 -0.61 -3.61 -8.36
CA VAL A 115 0.52 -3.01 -9.10
C VAL A 115 1.85 -3.47 -8.48
N ARG A 116 1.99 -3.43 -7.17
CA ARG A 116 3.18 -3.95 -6.49
C ARG A 116 3.44 -5.42 -6.83
N CYS A 117 2.40 -6.26 -6.81
CA CYS A 117 2.53 -7.67 -7.19
C CYS A 117 2.93 -7.84 -8.66
N LEU A 118 2.34 -7.06 -9.59
CA LEU A 118 2.73 -7.04 -10.99
C LEU A 118 4.22 -6.73 -11.17
N LEU A 119 4.70 -5.69 -10.49
CA LEU A 119 6.09 -5.24 -10.60
C LEU A 119 7.09 -6.25 -10.02
N VAL A 120 6.75 -6.87 -8.90
CA VAL A 120 7.62 -7.87 -8.26
C VAL A 120 7.71 -9.18 -9.07
N HIS A 121 6.58 -9.63 -9.63
CA HIS A 121 6.52 -10.95 -10.27
C HIS A 121 6.66 -10.92 -11.79
N SER A 122 6.39 -9.80 -12.44
CA SER A 122 6.27 -9.73 -13.89
C SER A 122 6.92 -8.49 -14.52
N MET A 123 7.84 -7.83 -13.83
CA MET A 123 8.50 -6.61 -14.33
C MET A 123 9.14 -6.81 -15.72
N TYR A 124 9.75 -7.96 -15.96
CA TYR A 124 10.40 -8.31 -17.23
C TYR A 124 9.44 -8.43 -18.43
N MET A 125 8.13 -8.49 -18.15
CA MET A 125 7.10 -8.56 -19.21
C MET A 125 6.50 -7.19 -19.55
N LEU A 126 6.88 -6.13 -18.84
CA LEU A 126 6.35 -4.80 -19.06
C LEU A 126 6.89 -4.22 -20.37
N ASN A 127 5.99 -3.75 -21.26
CA ASN A 127 6.34 -3.04 -22.47
C ASN A 127 6.65 -1.56 -22.20
N GLU A 128 7.12 -0.85 -23.21
CA GLU A 128 7.45 0.59 -23.11
C GLU A 128 6.24 1.44 -22.67
N TYR A 129 5.05 1.09 -23.12
CA TYR A 129 3.83 1.80 -22.74
C TYR A 129 3.50 1.58 -21.24
N SER A 130 3.65 0.37 -20.75
CA SER A 130 3.50 0.07 -19.31
C SER A 130 4.50 0.87 -18.45
N HIS A 131 5.72 1.10 -18.91
CA HIS A 131 6.67 1.96 -18.19
C HIS A 131 6.20 3.42 -18.12
N LYS A 132 5.58 3.96 -19.18
CA LYS A 132 4.97 5.30 -19.16
C LYS A 132 3.79 5.37 -18.19
N LEU A 133 2.93 4.34 -18.17
CA LEU A 133 1.83 4.25 -17.20
C LEU A 133 2.35 4.16 -15.75
N LEU A 134 3.47 3.46 -15.53
CA LEU A 134 4.09 3.40 -14.21
C LEU A 134 4.63 4.76 -13.76
N ASP A 135 5.14 5.58 -14.67
CA ASP A 135 5.51 6.97 -14.34
C ASP A 135 4.30 7.81 -13.90
N GLU A 136 3.14 7.60 -14.53
CA GLU A 136 1.88 8.25 -14.09
C GLU A 136 1.46 7.77 -12.71
N VAL A 137 1.55 6.46 -12.44
CA VAL A 137 1.30 5.90 -11.10
C VAL A 137 2.23 6.55 -10.08
N ASN A 138 3.53 6.66 -10.37
CA ASN A 138 4.50 7.23 -9.44
C ASN A 138 4.20 8.70 -9.10
N LYS A 139 3.76 9.50 -10.07
CA LYS A 139 3.37 10.90 -9.82
C LYS A 139 2.17 10.98 -8.87
N ALA A 140 1.11 10.24 -9.15
CA ALA A 140 -0.07 10.21 -8.30
C ALA A 140 0.23 9.59 -6.93
N PHE A 141 1.10 8.59 -6.87
CA PHE A 141 1.49 7.93 -5.63
C PHE A 141 2.27 8.85 -4.69
N LEU A 142 3.13 9.73 -5.23
CA LEU A 142 3.84 10.70 -4.42
C LEU A 142 2.89 11.64 -3.67
N ASP A 143 1.85 12.15 -4.34
CA ASP A 143 0.86 13.03 -3.72
C ASP A 143 0.12 12.29 -2.59
N VAL A 144 -0.30 11.06 -2.83
CA VAL A 144 -0.94 10.20 -1.81
C VAL A 144 0.00 9.94 -0.62
N ILE A 145 1.30 9.68 -0.86
CA ILE A 145 2.28 9.48 0.22
C ILE A 145 2.43 10.74 1.07
N MET A 146 2.48 11.92 0.46
CA MET A 146 2.56 13.17 1.22
C MET A 146 1.38 13.34 2.15
N ASP A 147 0.16 13.08 1.68
CA ASP A 147 -1.05 13.10 2.50
C ASP A 147 -1.00 12.03 3.61
N MET A 148 -0.54 10.83 3.30
CA MET A 148 -0.38 9.76 4.28
C MET A 148 0.56 10.14 5.41
N LEU A 149 1.72 10.72 5.09
CA LEU A 149 2.72 11.14 6.10
C LEU A 149 2.17 12.24 7.02
N LEU A 150 1.34 13.14 6.49
CA LEU A 150 0.72 14.22 7.26
C LEU A 150 -0.45 13.76 8.13
N THR A 151 -1.14 12.69 7.73
CA THR A 151 -2.40 12.29 8.36
C THR A 151 -2.34 10.95 9.10
N PHE A 152 -1.24 10.21 8.97
CA PHE A 152 -1.08 8.92 9.65
C PHE A 152 -1.20 9.02 11.16
N LYS A 153 -2.12 8.26 11.73
CA LYS A 153 -2.39 8.22 13.17
C LYS A 153 -2.60 6.79 13.64
N ILE A 154 -1.97 6.46 14.75
CA ILE A 154 -2.29 5.25 15.53
C ILE A 154 -3.53 5.59 16.36
N THR A 155 -4.54 4.76 16.31
CA THR A 155 -5.84 4.95 16.98
C THR A 155 -5.89 4.27 18.35
#